data_e6a08571e61967924a863a8d4cde6dc2
#
_entry.id   e6a08571e61967924a863a8d4cde6dc2
#
_cell.length_a   1.000
_cell.length_b   1.000
_cell.length_c   1.000
_cell.angle_alpha   90.00
_cell.angle_beta   90.00
_cell.angle_gamma   90.00
#
_symmetry.space_group_name_H-M   'P 1'
#
loop_
_entity.id
_entity.type
_entity.pdbx_description
1 polymer ?
#
loop_
_entity_poly.entity_id
_entity_poly.type
_entity_poly.pdbx_seq_one_letter_code
_entity_poly.pdbx_strand_id
1 'polypeptide(L)'
;MASRHTVLVLGGGISGVTAAISLAQRGVAVRLLERTPRLGGNALRVCCKAIEGECQLCGGCLLGDALQEVAEVENITVETNATVTRCERGDGGFVYQTSGSVQDRRVDAVVVATGFQDVDARTKGPYGWGHYEMVVTGREMEEALLTQGRDAWDERLDRGVAFIQCVGSRDEHA
;
A
#
# COMPACT_ATOMS: atom_id res chain seq x y z
N MET A 1 -12.32 -34.50 5.51
CA MET A 1 -11.89 -33.11 5.74
C MET A 1 -12.03 -32.38 4.41
N ALA A 2 -12.88 -31.38 4.31
CA ALA A 2 -12.98 -30.58 3.08
C ALA A 2 -11.62 -29.94 2.82
N SER A 3 -11.13 -30.03 1.57
CA SER A 3 -9.92 -29.34 1.14
C SER A 3 -10.10 -27.84 1.40
N ARG A 4 -9.31 -27.28 2.28
CA ARG A 4 -9.41 -25.86 2.64
C ARG A 4 -8.78 -25.07 1.49
N HIS A 5 -9.56 -24.30 0.75
CA HIS A 5 -9.03 -23.44 -0.31
C HIS A 5 -7.97 -22.51 0.27
N THR A 6 -6.90 -22.32 -0.50
CA THR A 6 -5.80 -21.42 -0.14
C THR A 6 -5.68 -20.33 -1.19
N VAL A 7 -5.64 -19.08 -0.76
CA VAL A 7 -5.50 -17.92 -1.64
C VAL A 7 -4.21 -17.19 -1.33
N LEU A 8 -3.47 -16.86 -2.38
CA LEU A 8 -2.31 -15.98 -2.31
C LEU A 8 -2.75 -14.53 -2.48
N VAL A 9 -2.38 -13.67 -1.55
CA VAL A 9 -2.58 -12.21 -1.66
C VAL A 9 -1.22 -11.55 -1.81
N LEU A 10 -1.02 -10.84 -2.90
CA LEU A 10 0.22 -10.14 -3.24
C LEU A 10 0.13 -8.66 -2.88
N GLY A 11 0.90 -8.26 -1.88
CA GLY A 11 0.97 -6.89 -1.36
C GLY A 11 0.20 -6.72 -0.05
N GLY A 12 0.93 -6.27 0.97
CA GLY A 12 0.45 -6.05 2.33
C GLY A 12 -0.02 -4.61 2.60
N GLY A 13 -0.41 -3.86 1.56
CA GLY A 13 -1.10 -2.57 1.70
C GLY A 13 -2.55 -2.73 2.17
N ILE A 14 -3.27 -1.62 2.33
CA ILE A 14 -4.64 -1.64 2.85
C ILE A 14 -5.55 -2.60 2.07
N SER A 15 -5.48 -2.62 0.74
CA SER A 15 -6.30 -3.49 -0.09
C SER A 15 -5.99 -4.97 0.13
N GLY A 16 -4.70 -5.33 0.25
CA GLY A 16 -4.28 -6.71 0.48
C GLY A 16 -4.63 -7.20 1.88
N VAL A 17 -4.40 -6.39 2.90
CA VAL A 17 -4.77 -6.68 4.29
C VAL A 17 -6.29 -6.88 4.39
N THR A 18 -7.09 -5.96 3.85
CA THR A 18 -8.56 -6.08 3.86
C THR A 18 -9.05 -7.32 3.11
N ALA A 19 -8.45 -7.63 1.96
CA ALA A 19 -8.79 -8.84 1.20
C ALA A 19 -8.43 -10.11 1.99
N ALA A 20 -7.27 -10.14 2.65
CA ALA A 20 -6.83 -11.27 3.46
C ALA A 20 -7.79 -11.53 4.63
N ILE A 21 -8.17 -10.50 5.38
CA ILE A 21 -9.13 -10.58 6.48
C ILE A 21 -10.49 -11.09 5.96
N SER A 22 -10.99 -10.48 4.89
CA SER A 22 -12.29 -10.84 4.31
C SER A 22 -12.36 -12.28 3.81
N LEU A 23 -11.29 -12.82 3.25
CA LEU A 23 -11.18 -14.21 2.84
C LEU A 23 -11.11 -15.14 4.06
N ALA A 24 -10.30 -14.79 5.04
CA ALA A 24 -10.09 -15.59 6.23
C ALA A 24 -11.37 -15.71 7.07
N GLN A 25 -12.15 -14.65 7.21
CA GLN A 25 -13.47 -14.65 7.86
C GLN A 25 -14.47 -15.59 7.17
N ARG A 26 -14.25 -15.92 5.89
CA ARG A 26 -15.04 -16.90 5.13
C ARG A 26 -14.46 -18.31 5.17
N GLY A 27 -13.47 -18.56 6.03
CA GLY A 27 -12.85 -19.87 6.21
C GLY A 27 -11.79 -20.24 5.17
N VAL A 28 -11.38 -19.30 4.31
CA VAL A 28 -10.32 -19.50 3.32
C VAL A 28 -8.96 -19.36 4.02
N ALA A 29 -8.01 -20.26 3.72
CA ALA A 29 -6.63 -20.09 4.16
C ALA A 29 -5.94 -19.03 3.26
N VAL A 30 -5.24 -18.09 3.88
CA VAL A 30 -4.62 -16.98 3.14
C VAL A 30 -3.11 -16.96 3.36
N ARG A 31 -2.36 -16.77 2.27
CA ARG A 31 -0.94 -16.42 2.30
C ARG A 31 -0.80 -14.98 1.83
N LEU A 32 -0.47 -14.07 2.75
CA LEU A 32 -0.26 -12.66 2.47
C LEU A 32 1.24 -12.40 2.33
N LEU A 33 1.68 -12.04 1.12
CA LEU A 33 3.08 -11.71 0.83
C LEU A 33 3.26 -10.20 0.72
N GLU A 34 4.28 -9.70 1.41
CA GLU A 34 4.69 -8.30 1.35
C GLU A 34 6.20 -8.21 1.06
N ARG A 35 6.57 -7.37 0.09
CA ARG A 35 7.98 -7.18 -0.32
C ARG A 35 8.83 -6.41 0.70
N THR A 36 8.19 -5.57 1.51
CA THR A 36 8.84 -4.75 2.55
C THR A 36 8.85 -5.48 3.90
N PRO A 37 9.64 -5.03 4.89
CA PRO A 37 9.67 -5.69 6.20
C PRO A 37 8.40 -5.56 7.02
N ARG A 38 7.42 -4.75 6.60
CA ARG A 38 6.16 -4.53 7.35
C ARG A 38 4.97 -4.30 6.43
N LEU A 39 3.79 -4.69 6.91
CA LEU A 39 2.52 -4.42 6.26
C LEU A 39 2.15 -2.93 6.33
N GLY A 40 1.17 -2.52 5.52
CA GLY A 40 0.57 -1.19 5.51
C GLY A 40 0.77 -0.42 4.21
N GLY A 41 1.87 -0.68 3.49
CA GLY A 41 2.14 -0.08 2.17
C GLY A 41 2.12 1.46 2.20
N ASN A 42 1.53 2.06 1.17
CA ASN A 42 1.44 3.52 1.04
C ASN A 42 0.59 4.18 2.14
N ALA A 43 -0.36 3.45 2.74
CA ALA A 43 -1.23 4.01 3.78
C ALA A 43 -0.49 4.36 5.08
N LEU A 44 0.69 3.75 5.35
CA LEU A 44 1.55 4.14 6.47
C LEU A 44 2.11 5.57 6.39
N ARG A 45 2.05 6.18 5.22
CA ARG A 45 2.61 7.51 4.93
C ARG A 45 1.56 8.62 4.91
N VAL A 46 0.30 8.27 5.18
CA VAL A 46 -0.80 9.23 5.21
C VAL A 46 -0.93 9.81 6.60
N CYS A 47 -0.82 11.14 6.74
CA CYS A 47 -1.02 11.81 8.00
C CYS A 47 -2.52 11.89 8.37
N CYS A 48 -2.81 12.08 9.66
CA CYS A 48 -4.18 12.34 10.12
C CYS A 48 -4.71 13.65 9.53
N LYS A 49 -5.93 13.64 9.02
CA LYS A 49 -6.62 14.79 8.41
C LYS A 49 -7.56 15.51 9.37
N ALA A 50 -7.44 15.27 10.67
CA ALA A 50 -8.27 15.98 11.65
C ALA A 50 -8.03 17.51 11.57
N ILE A 51 -9.12 18.27 11.65
CA ILE A 51 -9.10 19.74 11.70
C ILE A 51 -9.61 20.13 13.08
N GLU A 52 -8.84 20.92 13.83
CA GLU A 52 -9.18 21.36 15.20
C GLU A 52 -9.59 20.21 16.14
N GLY A 53 -8.98 19.02 15.92
CA GLY A 53 -9.30 17.81 16.68
C GLY A 53 -10.51 17.01 16.16
N GLU A 54 -11.24 17.51 15.18
CA GLU A 54 -12.39 16.81 14.60
C GLU A 54 -11.98 15.90 13.44
N CYS A 55 -12.39 14.63 13.51
CA CYS A 55 -12.09 13.61 12.49
C CYS A 55 -12.80 13.91 11.16
N GLN A 56 -12.04 13.98 10.07
CA GLN A 56 -12.55 14.20 8.71
C GLN A 56 -12.93 12.90 7.98
N LEU A 57 -13.05 11.79 8.69
CA LEU A 57 -13.44 10.47 8.17
C LEU A 57 -12.58 10.01 6.96
N CYS A 58 -11.31 10.39 6.93
CA CYS A 58 -10.39 10.01 5.84
C CYS A 58 -10.00 8.53 5.83
N GLY A 59 -10.32 7.79 6.88
CA GLY A 59 -10.05 6.35 7.00
C GLY A 59 -8.59 5.99 7.28
N GLY A 60 -7.69 6.95 7.48
CA GLY A 60 -6.26 6.68 7.73
C GLY A 60 -6.00 5.81 8.97
N CYS A 61 -6.81 5.98 10.03
CA CYS A 61 -6.71 5.19 11.25
C CYS A 61 -7.19 3.73 11.10
N LEU A 62 -8.05 3.44 10.12
CA LEU A 62 -8.57 2.07 9.88
C LEU A 62 -7.46 1.08 9.50
N LEU A 63 -6.33 1.58 9.02
CA LEU A 63 -5.17 0.73 8.77
C LEU A 63 -4.65 0.10 10.06
N GLY A 64 -4.58 0.86 11.16
CA GLY A 64 -4.12 0.35 12.47
C GLY A 64 -4.96 -0.84 12.93
N ASP A 65 -6.27 -0.69 12.90
CA ASP A 65 -7.22 -1.73 13.29
C ASP A 65 -7.07 -2.97 12.39
N ALA A 66 -6.97 -2.78 11.08
CA ALA A 66 -6.79 -3.87 10.12
C ALA A 66 -5.44 -4.59 10.29
N LEU A 67 -4.36 -3.88 10.63
CA LEU A 67 -3.06 -4.50 10.91
C LEU A 67 -3.08 -5.32 12.19
N GLN A 68 -3.80 -4.89 13.20
CA GLN A 68 -4.01 -5.67 14.41
C GLN A 68 -4.83 -6.92 14.10
N GLU A 69 -5.96 -6.78 13.41
CA GLU A 69 -6.83 -7.90 13.06
C GLU A 69 -6.10 -8.97 12.25
N VAL A 70 -5.33 -8.58 11.22
CA VAL A 70 -4.59 -9.56 10.39
C VAL A 70 -3.56 -10.37 11.17
N ALA A 71 -3.02 -9.83 12.26
CA ALA A 71 -2.07 -10.52 13.12
C ALA A 71 -2.74 -11.55 14.05
N GLU A 72 -4.04 -11.40 14.35
CA GLU A 72 -4.80 -12.23 15.27
C GLU A 72 -5.54 -13.38 14.55
N VAL A 73 -5.72 -13.30 13.23
CA VAL A 73 -6.49 -14.29 12.47
C VAL A 73 -5.65 -15.51 12.11
N GLU A 74 -5.98 -16.67 12.69
CA GLU A 74 -5.19 -17.91 12.60
C GLU A 74 -5.00 -18.46 11.18
N ASN A 75 -5.94 -18.24 10.27
CA ASN A 75 -5.86 -18.76 8.91
C ASN A 75 -5.23 -17.79 7.89
N ILE A 76 -4.57 -16.73 8.37
CA ILE A 76 -3.71 -15.85 7.59
C ILE A 76 -2.24 -16.14 7.95
N THR A 77 -1.45 -16.48 6.95
CA THR A 77 0.01 -16.57 7.06
C THR A 77 0.63 -15.36 6.39
N VAL A 78 1.32 -14.52 7.14
CA VAL A 78 2.01 -13.32 6.63
C VAL A 78 3.48 -13.63 6.38
N GLU A 79 3.96 -13.32 5.20
CA GLU A 79 5.38 -13.39 4.82
C GLU A 79 5.83 -12.00 4.36
N THR A 80 6.69 -11.34 5.15
CA THR A 80 7.34 -10.07 4.79
C THR A 80 8.70 -10.30 4.15
N ASN A 81 9.29 -9.28 3.53
CA ASN A 81 10.52 -9.38 2.73
C ASN A 81 10.43 -10.46 1.64
N ALA A 82 9.22 -10.72 1.15
CA ALA A 82 8.94 -11.78 0.19
C ALA A 82 8.38 -11.19 -1.11
N THR A 83 9.05 -11.49 -2.21
CA THR A 83 8.61 -11.12 -3.56
C THR A 83 8.36 -12.37 -4.38
N VAL A 84 7.25 -12.42 -5.12
CA VAL A 84 7.01 -13.53 -6.05
C VAL A 84 7.94 -13.35 -7.24
N THR A 85 8.74 -14.38 -7.51
CA THR A 85 9.69 -14.42 -8.63
C THR A 85 9.13 -15.16 -9.83
N ARG A 86 8.18 -16.08 -9.59
CA ARG A 86 7.47 -16.84 -10.62
C ARG A 86 6.06 -17.11 -10.14
N CYS A 87 5.07 -16.96 -11.02
CA CYS A 87 3.70 -17.37 -10.78
C CYS A 87 3.08 -17.85 -12.10
N GLU A 88 2.64 -19.08 -12.14
CA GLU A 88 2.09 -19.71 -13.34
C GLU A 88 0.78 -20.41 -13.02
N ARG A 89 -0.12 -20.41 -13.99
CA ARG A 89 -1.37 -21.17 -13.90
C ARG A 89 -1.07 -22.64 -14.18
N GLY A 90 -1.48 -23.51 -13.28
CA GLY A 90 -1.40 -24.97 -13.42
C GLY A 90 -2.78 -25.62 -13.32
N ASP A 91 -2.79 -26.94 -13.34
CA ASP A 91 -4.00 -27.73 -13.16
C ASP A 91 -4.56 -27.51 -11.74
N GLY A 92 -5.74 -26.92 -11.65
CA GLY A 92 -6.46 -26.70 -10.41
C GLY A 92 -5.98 -25.50 -9.58
N GLY A 93 -5.24 -24.53 -10.15
CA GLY A 93 -4.84 -23.31 -9.43
C GLY A 93 -3.57 -22.66 -9.96
N PHE A 94 -2.74 -22.15 -9.06
CA PHE A 94 -1.49 -21.47 -9.39
C PHE A 94 -0.31 -22.08 -8.65
N VAL A 95 0.84 -22.09 -9.30
CA VAL A 95 2.13 -22.47 -8.73
C VAL A 95 3.00 -21.22 -8.70
N TYR A 96 3.60 -20.91 -7.54
CA TYR A 96 4.44 -19.73 -7.40
C TYR A 96 5.73 -20.04 -6.61
N GLN A 97 6.73 -19.19 -6.82
CA GLN A 97 8.00 -19.15 -6.08
C GLN A 97 8.22 -17.76 -5.51
N THR A 98 8.98 -17.68 -4.42
CA THR A 98 9.31 -16.42 -3.76
C THR A 98 10.81 -16.17 -3.75
N SER A 99 11.22 -14.92 -3.59
CA SER A 99 12.62 -14.55 -3.34
C SER A 99 13.17 -15.33 -2.15
N GLY A 100 14.37 -15.89 -2.32
CA GLY A 100 15.02 -16.72 -1.28
C GLY A 100 14.58 -18.18 -1.24
N SER A 101 13.61 -18.61 -2.07
CA SER A 101 13.19 -20.02 -2.16
C SER A 101 12.83 -20.39 -3.59
N VAL A 102 13.43 -21.47 -4.07
CA VAL A 102 13.07 -22.09 -5.38
C VAL A 102 11.99 -23.15 -5.24
N GLN A 103 11.44 -23.31 -4.04
CA GLN A 103 10.39 -24.31 -3.80
C GLN A 103 9.05 -23.85 -4.40
N ASP A 104 8.45 -24.72 -5.19
CA ASP A 104 7.10 -24.52 -5.72
C ASP A 104 6.05 -24.60 -4.61
N ARG A 105 5.23 -23.59 -4.54
CA ARG A 105 4.08 -23.49 -3.62
C ARG A 105 2.81 -23.43 -4.45
N ARG A 106 1.72 -24.05 -3.97
CA ARG A 106 0.45 -24.11 -4.67
C ARG A 106 -0.63 -23.34 -3.93
N VAL A 107 -1.49 -22.68 -4.70
CA VAL A 107 -2.69 -21.99 -4.22
C VAL A 107 -3.82 -22.10 -5.25
N ASP A 108 -5.06 -22.01 -4.79
CA ASP A 108 -6.24 -22.11 -5.67
C ASP A 108 -6.48 -20.81 -6.46
N ALA A 109 -6.18 -19.67 -5.86
CA ALA A 109 -6.37 -18.36 -6.47
C ALA A 109 -5.30 -17.35 -6.03
N VAL A 110 -5.16 -16.28 -6.79
CA VAL A 110 -4.26 -15.17 -6.51
C VAL A 110 -5.03 -13.85 -6.55
N VAL A 111 -4.87 -13.04 -5.50
CA VAL A 111 -5.33 -11.65 -5.42
C VAL A 111 -4.13 -10.74 -5.58
N VAL A 112 -4.14 -9.88 -6.59
CA VAL A 112 -3.08 -8.91 -6.85
C VAL A 112 -3.46 -7.58 -6.22
N ALA A 113 -2.74 -7.18 -5.16
CA ALA A 113 -2.95 -5.96 -4.38
C ALA A 113 -1.63 -5.17 -4.20
N THR A 114 -0.81 -5.15 -5.24
CA THR A 114 0.57 -4.62 -5.22
C THR A 114 0.67 -3.10 -5.11
N GLY A 115 -0.48 -2.40 -5.16
CA GLY A 115 -0.54 -0.95 -5.05
C GLY A 115 -0.03 -0.24 -6.29
N PHE A 116 0.45 0.98 -6.08
CA PHE A 116 0.97 1.85 -7.15
C PHE A 116 2.29 2.49 -6.73
N GLN A 117 3.00 3.00 -7.72
CA GLN A 117 4.14 3.90 -7.54
C GLN A 117 3.75 5.27 -8.07
N ASP A 118 4.18 6.32 -7.38
CA ASP A 118 3.98 7.69 -7.87
C ASP A 118 4.81 7.91 -9.14
N VAL A 119 4.30 8.77 -10.01
CA VAL A 119 5.06 9.24 -11.15
C VAL A 119 6.27 10.04 -10.65
N ASP A 120 7.42 9.81 -11.25
CA ASP A 120 8.62 10.60 -10.96
C ASP A 120 8.41 12.05 -11.40
N ALA A 121 8.29 12.96 -10.44
CA ALA A 121 8.03 14.38 -10.71
C ALA A 121 9.12 15.05 -11.56
N ARG A 122 10.34 14.47 -11.61
CA ARG A 122 11.43 14.95 -12.49
C ARG A 122 11.08 14.86 -13.96
N THR A 123 10.21 13.95 -14.35
CA THR A 123 9.77 13.78 -15.74
C THR A 123 8.90 14.93 -16.23
N LYS A 124 8.43 15.80 -15.32
CA LYS A 124 7.56 16.94 -15.60
C LYS A 124 8.24 18.26 -15.21
N GLY A 125 9.36 18.53 -15.85
CA GLY A 125 10.22 19.70 -15.61
C GLY A 125 9.51 21.06 -15.48
N PRO A 126 8.46 21.40 -16.29
CA PRO A 126 7.76 22.68 -16.19
C PRO A 126 7.17 23.01 -14.81
N TYR A 127 6.90 22.00 -13.97
CA TYR A 127 6.40 22.24 -12.61
C TYR A 127 7.49 22.62 -11.60
N GLY A 128 8.77 22.47 -11.96
CA GLY A 128 9.89 22.96 -11.18
C GLY A 128 10.24 22.17 -9.93
N TRP A 129 9.71 20.94 -9.77
CA TRP A 129 10.12 20.08 -8.67
C TRP A 129 11.63 19.77 -8.77
N GLY A 130 12.33 19.88 -7.62
CA GLY A 130 13.78 19.75 -7.55
C GLY A 130 14.57 21.03 -7.93
N HIS A 131 13.89 22.07 -8.46
CA HIS A 131 14.48 23.39 -8.73
C HIS A 131 14.04 24.43 -7.71
N TYR A 132 12.78 24.37 -7.28
CA TYR A 132 12.22 25.28 -6.29
C TYR A 132 11.93 24.53 -5.00
N GLU A 133 12.48 24.99 -3.89
CA GLU A 133 12.34 24.38 -2.58
C GLU A 133 10.87 24.23 -2.13
N MET A 134 10.00 25.15 -2.57
CA MET A 134 8.59 25.16 -2.24
C MET A 134 7.71 24.29 -3.16
N VAL A 135 8.32 23.64 -4.17
CA VAL A 135 7.61 22.70 -5.04
C VAL A 135 7.85 21.28 -4.53
N VAL A 136 6.87 20.72 -3.90
CA VAL A 136 6.92 19.39 -3.27
C VAL A 136 5.88 18.45 -3.88
N THR A 137 6.15 17.17 -3.87
CA THR A 137 5.14 16.16 -4.21
C THR A 137 4.12 16.00 -3.07
N GLY A 138 2.92 15.53 -3.38
CA GLY A 138 1.94 15.20 -2.36
C GLY A 138 2.47 14.20 -1.32
N ARG A 139 3.34 13.27 -1.74
CA ARG A 139 4.01 12.33 -0.85
C ARG A 139 4.96 13.01 0.13
N GLU A 140 5.83 13.89 -0.37
CA GLU A 140 6.75 14.65 0.49
C GLU A 140 5.99 15.52 1.50
N MET A 141 4.87 16.10 1.08
CA MET A 141 4.00 16.87 1.96
C MET A 141 3.39 15.98 3.07
N GLU A 142 2.86 14.80 2.71
CA GLU A 142 2.31 13.86 3.70
C GLU A 142 3.38 13.39 4.70
N GLU A 143 4.58 13.04 4.23
CA GLU A 143 5.70 12.62 5.08
C GLU A 143 6.18 13.75 6.00
N ALA A 144 6.23 14.97 5.51
CA ALA A 144 6.59 16.13 6.30
C ALA A 144 5.53 16.44 7.38
N LEU A 145 4.25 16.41 7.03
CA LEU A 145 3.17 16.58 8.00
C LEU A 145 3.15 15.48 9.06
N LEU A 146 3.48 14.23 8.69
CA LEU A 146 3.54 13.11 9.60
C LEU A 146 4.72 13.22 10.59
N THR A 147 5.87 13.73 10.14
CA THR A 147 7.12 13.75 10.92
C THR A 147 7.38 15.05 11.67
N GLN A 148 6.99 16.17 11.09
CA GLN A 148 7.28 17.52 11.60
C GLN A 148 6.04 18.22 12.18
N GLY A 149 4.85 17.70 11.87
CA GLY A 149 3.59 18.31 12.24
C GLY A 149 3.20 19.48 11.31
N ARG A 150 2.02 20.04 11.58
CA ARG A 150 1.46 21.13 10.78
C ARG A 150 2.22 22.45 10.99
N ASP A 151 2.61 22.73 12.22
CA ASP A 151 3.21 24.00 12.62
C ASP A 151 4.50 24.33 11.83
N ALA A 152 5.25 23.31 11.44
CA ALA A 152 6.45 23.48 10.62
C ALA A 152 6.18 24.08 9.22
N TRP A 153 4.92 24.08 8.80
CA TRP A 153 4.50 24.55 7.48
C TRP A 153 3.69 25.84 7.51
N ASP A 154 3.15 26.27 8.67
CA ASP A 154 2.23 27.39 8.78
C ASP A 154 2.79 28.68 8.14
N GLU A 155 4.01 29.08 8.44
CA GLU A 155 4.65 30.25 7.83
C GLU A 155 4.83 30.13 6.29
N ARG A 156 4.99 28.91 5.79
CA ARG A 156 5.14 28.64 4.36
C ARG A 156 3.80 28.68 3.62
N LEU A 157 2.72 28.31 4.31
CA LEU A 157 1.36 28.23 3.76
C LEU A 157 0.64 29.59 3.73
N ASP A 158 1.08 30.55 4.51
CA ASP A 158 0.47 31.90 4.59
C ASP A 158 0.41 32.65 3.24
N ARG A 159 1.27 32.28 2.29
CA ARG A 159 1.30 32.88 0.95
C ARG A 159 0.36 32.23 -0.06
N GLY A 160 -0.42 31.26 0.38
CA GLY A 160 -1.29 30.45 -0.46
C GLY A 160 -0.60 29.19 -1.00
N VAL A 161 -1.43 28.18 -1.31
CA VAL A 161 -0.97 26.87 -1.81
C VAL A 161 -1.66 26.56 -3.13
N ALA A 162 -0.87 26.16 -4.13
CA ALA A 162 -1.37 25.66 -5.39
C ALA A 162 -1.27 24.13 -5.42
N PHE A 163 -2.39 23.43 -5.64
CA PHE A 163 -2.42 21.99 -5.84
C PHE A 163 -2.51 21.66 -7.32
N ILE A 164 -1.49 21.00 -7.86
CA ILE A 164 -1.47 20.51 -9.23
C ILE A 164 -1.68 19.00 -9.18
N GLN A 165 -2.90 18.57 -9.52
CA GLN A 165 -3.28 17.16 -9.44
C GLN A 165 -2.98 16.40 -10.73
N CYS A 166 -2.86 15.07 -10.61
CA CYS A 166 -2.71 14.14 -11.71
C CYS A 166 -1.49 14.39 -12.59
N VAL A 167 -0.39 14.93 -12.01
CA VAL A 167 0.86 15.16 -12.72
C VAL A 167 1.37 13.86 -13.34
N GLY A 168 1.43 13.80 -14.68
CA GLY A 168 1.91 12.65 -15.44
C GLY A 168 0.96 11.46 -15.55
N SER A 169 -0.14 11.40 -14.79
CA SER A 169 -1.06 10.25 -14.82
C SER A 169 -2.20 10.38 -15.83
N ARG A 170 -2.37 11.56 -16.44
CA ARG A 170 -3.38 11.86 -17.47
C ARG A 170 -2.74 12.48 -18.72
N ASP A 171 -1.52 12.12 -19.00
CA ASP A 171 -0.80 12.60 -20.17
C ASP A 171 -1.15 11.69 -21.35
N GLU A 172 -1.45 12.31 -22.51
CA GLU A 172 -1.75 11.57 -23.75
C GLU A 172 -0.53 10.83 -24.31
N HIS A 173 0.66 11.13 -23.78
CA HIS A 173 1.94 10.57 -24.22
C HIS A 173 2.68 9.81 -23.11
N ALA A 174 1.96 9.36 -22.06
CA ALA A 174 2.54 8.58 -20.96
C ALA A 174 2.62 7.08 -21.30
#